data_4532983520c9d0d1bb97fbf644884c95
#
_entry.id   4532983520c9d0d1bb97fbf644884c95
#
_cell.length_a   1.000
_cell.length_b   1.000
_cell.length_c   1.000
_cell.angle_alpha   90.00
_cell.angle_beta   90.00
_cell.angle_gamma   90.00
#
_symmetry.space_group_name_H-M   'P 1'
#
loop_
_entity.id
_entity.type
_entity.pdbx_description
1 polymer ?
#
loop_
_entity_poly.entity_id
_entity_poly.type
_entity_poly.pdbx_seq_one_letter_code
_entity_poly.pdbx_strand_id
1 'polypeptide(L)'
;QVHDPLARILNGGISGNAGVFSCAEDIAILCAALQNGGEWNGHRILSPQGVKTMRTVPRATADLGRSPGWDVCSPYASNAGDFFGPNTYGHTGYTGTSVVIDPDNDTSVILLTNAVHPEDGHSVVRLRSLVANAVASSLYPAPRTYTDHYYKRFLQFMDEPAIGSKDIVMLGNSLTENGGDWAARLGNKHVRNRGIIGDEVMGVYDRLHQILPGQPAKLFLLIGVNDVSHDLTADSIAGMIRMTVERIRKESPDTRLYLQSLCLLY
;
A
#
# COMPACT_ATOMS: atom_id res chain seq x y z
N GLN A 1 1.69 -26.85 -25.17
CA GLN A 1 2.59 -26.75 -26.33
C GLN A 1 3.00 -25.29 -26.54
N VAL A 2 4.29 -25.02 -26.85
CA VAL A 2 4.79 -23.68 -27.12
C VAL A 2 4.04 -23.07 -28.31
N HIS A 3 3.53 -21.82 -28.12
CA HIS A 3 2.75 -21.12 -29.14
C HIS A 3 3.64 -20.72 -30.35
N ASP A 4 4.83 -20.14 -30.05
CA ASP A 4 5.77 -19.70 -31.09
C ASP A 4 6.19 -20.89 -32.00
N PRO A 5 5.91 -20.85 -33.31
CA PRO A 5 6.20 -21.97 -34.21
C PRO A 5 7.70 -22.19 -34.42
N LEU A 6 8.54 -21.15 -34.37
CA LEU A 6 9.99 -21.31 -34.54
C LEU A 6 10.61 -21.94 -33.29
N ALA A 7 10.21 -21.49 -32.09
CA ALA A 7 10.63 -22.13 -30.84
C ALA A 7 10.18 -23.59 -30.79
N ARG A 8 8.96 -23.89 -31.23
CA ARG A 8 8.39 -25.22 -31.19
C ARG A 8 9.07 -26.18 -32.20
N ILE A 9 9.31 -25.72 -33.42
CA ILE A 9 9.78 -26.57 -34.51
C ILE A 9 11.31 -26.61 -34.53
N LEU A 10 11.98 -25.46 -34.52
CA LEU A 10 13.43 -25.40 -34.69
C LEU A 10 14.19 -25.71 -33.40
N ASN A 11 13.65 -25.29 -32.24
CA ASN A 11 14.31 -25.43 -30.95
C ASN A 11 13.71 -26.57 -30.11
N GLY A 12 12.89 -27.44 -30.68
CA GLY A 12 12.28 -28.54 -29.93
C GLY A 12 11.34 -28.13 -28.80
N GLY A 13 10.83 -26.91 -28.83
CA GLY A 13 9.95 -26.36 -27.78
C GLY A 13 10.69 -25.74 -26.58
N ILE A 14 12.01 -25.69 -26.61
CA ILE A 14 12.85 -25.08 -25.54
C ILE A 14 13.60 -23.90 -26.13
N SER A 15 13.29 -22.69 -25.69
CA SER A 15 13.88 -21.45 -26.22
C SER A 15 13.90 -20.35 -25.17
N GLY A 16 14.94 -19.52 -25.19
CA GLY A 16 15.11 -18.42 -24.27
C GLY A 16 14.17 -17.23 -24.51
N ASN A 17 13.58 -17.13 -25.71
CA ASN A 17 12.63 -16.07 -26.09
C ASN A 17 11.16 -16.49 -25.96
N ALA A 18 10.88 -17.80 -25.99
CA ALA A 18 9.54 -18.35 -25.87
C ALA A 18 9.60 -19.80 -25.38
N GLY A 19 8.58 -20.27 -24.66
CA GLY A 19 8.49 -21.67 -24.24
C GLY A 19 8.75 -21.95 -22.79
N VAL A 20 8.82 -20.93 -21.94
CA VAL A 20 8.82 -21.11 -20.49
C VAL A 20 7.38 -21.34 -20.03
N PHE A 21 7.18 -22.43 -19.29
CA PHE A 21 5.94 -22.73 -18.58
C PHE A 21 6.20 -22.64 -17.08
N SER A 22 5.36 -21.92 -16.35
CA SER A 22 5.51 -21.68 -14.92
C SER A 22 4.14 -21.44 -14.27
N CYS A 23 4.12 -21.22 -12.97
CA CYS A 23 2.97 -20.75 -12.19
C CYS A 23 3.27 -19.41 -11.51
N ALA A 24 2.25 -18.76 -10.95
CA ALA A 24 2.42 -17.46 -10.34
C ALA A 24 3.35 -17.51 -9.12
N GLU A 25 3.31 -18.58 -8.35
CA GLU A 25 4.12 -18.80 -7.15
C GLU A 25 5.62 -18.87 -7.48
N ASP A 26 5.99 -19.65 -8.53
CA ASP A 26 7.39 -19.76 -8.93
C ASP A 26 7.94 -18.43 -9.48
N ILE A 27 7.10 -17.71 -10.26
CA ILE A 27 7.47 -16.38 -10.78
C ILE A 27 7.59 -15.38 -9.62
N ALA A 28 6.75 -15.47 -8.59
CA ALA A 28 6.84 -14.62 -7.41
C ALA A 28 8.17 -14.81 -6.65
N ILE A 29 8.66 -16.05 -6.55
CA ILE A 29 9.98 -16.34 -5.98
C ILE A 29 11.09 -15.65 -6.79
N LEU A 30 11.02 -15.72 -8.11
CA LEU A 30 11.99 -15.01 -8.98
C LEU A 30 11.93 -13.49 -8.77
N CYS A 31 10.72 -12.92 -8.74
CA CYS A 31 10.53 -11.49 -8.49
C CYS A 31 11.11 -11.07 -7.13
N ALA A 32 10.81 -11.82 -6.07
CA ALA A 32 11.34 -11.58 -4.73
C ALA A 32 12.87 -11.69 -4.70
N ALA A 33 13.46 -12.67 -5.39
CA ALA A 33 14.91 -12.78 -5.51
C ALA A 33 15.51 -11.54 -6.19
N LEU A 34 14.91 -11.04 -7.27
CA LEU A 34 15.39 -9.84 -7.98
C LEU A 34 15.27 -8.59 -7.11
N GLN A 35 14.17 -8.43 -6.36
CA GLN A 35 13.96 -7.31 -5.44
C GLN A 35 14.95 -7.36 -4.27
N ASN A 36 15.32 -8.55 -3.80
CA ASN A 36 16.31 -8.78 -2.76
C ASN A 36 17.76 -8.89 -3.31
N GLY A 37 18.09 -8.17 -4.37
CA GLY A 37 19.44 -8.11 -4.92
C GLY A 37 19.99 -9.43 -5.47
N GLY A 38 19.10 -10.28 -5.96
CA GLY A 38 19.43 -11.55 -6.62
C GLY A 38 19.52 -12.76 -5.70
N GLU A 39 18.89 -12.70 -4.52
CA GLU A 39 18.91 -13.76 -3.52
C GLU A 39 17.50 -14.05 -2.96
N TRP A 40 17.19 -15.30 -2.81
CA TRP A 40 15.98 -15.80 -2.16
C TRP A 40 16.30 -16.94 -1.20
N ASN A 41 15.84 -16.80 0.04
CA ASN A 41 15.98 -17.83 1.09
C ASN A 41 17.39 -18.41 1.23
N GLY A 42 18.43 -17.54 1.18
CA GLY A 42 19.84 -17.93 1.26
C GLY A 42 20.47 -18.43 -0.05
N HIS A 43 19.67 -18.57 -1.12
CA HIS A 43 20.16 -19.00 -2.44
C HIS A 43 20.34 -17.80 -3.36
N ARG A 44 21.57 -17.56 -3.79
CA ARG A 44 21.89 -16.47 -4.71
C ARG A 44 21.88 -16.96 -6.16
N ILE A 45 21.05 -16.30 -6.99
CA ILE A 45 20.96 -16.55 -8.44
C ILE A 45 21.70 -15.47 -9.25
N LEU A 46 21.81 -14.25 -8.71
CA LEU A 46 22.53 -13.12 -9.34
C LEU A 46 23.26 -12.31 -8.28
N SER A 47 24.32 -11.61 -8.68
CA SER A 47 24.90 -10.59 -7.83
C SER A 47 24.02 -9.34 -7.80
N PRO A 48 24.09 -8.49 -6.75
CA PRO A 48 23.37 -7.21 -6.73
C PRO A 48 23.71 -6.33 -7.94
N GLN A 49 24.94 -6.35 -8.41
CA GLN A 49 25.37 -5.65 -9.62
C GLN A 49 24.74 -6.27 -10.87
N GLY A 50 24.59 -7.60 -10.92
CA GLY A 50 23.88 -8.31 -12.01
C GLY A 50 22.43 -7.87 -12.11
N VAL A 51 21.70 -7.82 -10.99
CA VAL A 51 20.32 -7.31 -10.94
C VAL A 51 20.25 -5.86 -11.41
N LYS A 52 21.16 -5.00 -10.95
CA LYS A 52 21.22 -3.60 -11.40
C LYS A 52 21.45 -3.50 -12.90
N THR A 53 22.36 -4.31 -13.46
CA THR A 53 22.64 -4.33 -14.88
C THR A 53 21.41 -4.79 -15.69
N MET A 54 20.73 -5.84 -15.23
CA MET A 54 19.54 -6.36 -15.92
C MET A 54 18.39 -5.35 -16.02
N ARG A 55 18.24 -4.41 -15.08
CA ARG A 55 17.19 -3.38 -15.10
C ARG A 55 17.65 -2.02 -15.60
N THR A 56 18.93 -1.88 -16.02
CA THR A 56 19.46 -0.61 -16.51
C THR A 56 19.48 -0.60 -18.03
N VAL A 57 18.84 0.38 -18.64
CA VAL A 57 18.87 0.57 -20.11
C VAL A 57 20.28 1.00 -20.52
N PRO A 58 20.98 0.26 -21.42
CA PRO A 58 22.30 0.63 -21.88
C PRO A 58 22.27 1.93 -22.69
N ARG A 59 23.29 2.77 -22.55
CA ARG A 59 23.37 4.04 -23.30
C ARG A 59 23.34 3.87 -24.81
N ALA A 60 23.92 2.78 -25.30
CA ALA A 60 23.96 2.48 -26.75
C ALA A 60 22.59 2.14 -27.34
N THR A 61 21.60 1.76 -26.51
CA THR A 61 20.25 1.36 -26.92
C THR A 61 19.17 2.11 -26.14
N ALA A 62 19.50 3.34 -25.74
CA ALA A 62 18.60 4.17 -24.89
C ALA A 62 17.26 4.45 -25.58
N ASP A 63 17.26 4.58 -26.89
CA ASP A 63 16.08 4.78 -27.75
C ASP A 63 15.12 3.60 -27.76
N LEU A 64 15.60 2.39 -27.46
CA LEU A 64 14.76 1.19 -27.35
C LEU A 64 14.00 1.10 -26.02
N GLY A 65 14.47 1.78 -24.99
CA GLY A 65 13.86 1.74 -23.64
C GLY A 65 13.89 0.36 -22.98
N ARG A 66 14.79 -0.55 -23.44
CA ARG A 66 14.93 -1.92 -22.95
C ARG A 66 16.30 -2.17 -22.32
N SER A 67 16.28 -2.88 -21.22
CA SER A 67 17.47 -3.40 -20.57
C SER A 67 17.74 -4.87 -21.02
N PRO A 68 18.86 -5.47 -20.60
CA PRO A 68 19.09 -6.89 -20.85
C PRO A 68 18.10 -7.79 -20.11
N GLY A 69 16.92 -7.98 -20.66
CA GLY A 69 15.88 -8.86 -20.14
C GLY A 69 14.56 -8.21 -19.77
N TRP A 70 14.48 -6.87 -19.69
CA TRP A 70 13.26 -6.18 -19.24
C TRP A 70 12.88 -5.01 -20.13
N ASP A 71 11.58 -4.73 -20.16
CA ASP A 71 11.03 -3.45 -20.58
C ASP A 71 11.13 -2.47 -19.40
N VAL A 72 11.75 -1.31 -19.64
CA VAL A 72 11.90 -0.25 -18.62
C VAL A 72 11.11 0.99 -19.03
N CYS A 73 11.36 1.51 -20.22
CA CYS A 73 10.65 2.67 -20.79
C CYS A 73 10.37 2.51 -22.29
N SER A 74 10.25 1.26 -22.77
CA SER A 74 9.86 0.95 -24.13
C SER A 74 8.36 1.18 -24.36
N PRO A 75 7.87 1.15 -25.60
CA PRO A 75 6.43 1.21 -25.87
C PRO A 75 5.60 0.12 -25.17
N TYR A 76 6.22 -1.00 -24.80
CA TYR A 76 5.57 -2.08 -24.04
C TYR A 76 5.47 -1.80 -22.55
N ALA A 77 6.21 -0.83 -22.01
CA ALA A 77 6.16 -0.45 -20.60
C ALA A 77 4.78 0.06 -20.15
N SER A 78 3.94 0.53 -21.08
CA SER A 78 2.54 0.89 -20.81
C SER A 78 1.71 -0.22 -20.18
N ASN A 79 2.12 -1.48 -20.28
CA ASN A 79 1.50 -2.60 -19.58
C ASN A 79 1.65 -2.52 -18.05
N ALA A 80 2.62 -1.76 -17.54
CA ALA A 80 2.79 -1.48 -16.10
C ALA A 80 1.79 -0.46 -15.54
N GLY A 81 0.95 0.15 -16.39
CA GLY A 81 0.04 1.23 -15.99
C GLY A 81 0.77 2.55 -15.76
N ASP A 82 0.11 3.46 -15.02
CA ASP A 82 0.53 4.87 -14.92
C ASP A 82 0.98 5.26 -13.51
N PHE A 83 0.77 4.39 -12.50
CA PHE A 83 0.86 4.77 -11.07
C PHE A 83 2.05 4.16 -10.32
N PHE A 84 2.78 3.24 -10.93
CA PHE A 84 4.01 2.72 -10.33
C PHE A 84 5.17 3.70 -10.44
N GLY A 85 6.19 3.52 -9.61
CA GLY A 85 7.36 4.39 -9.53
C GLY A 85 8.25 4.35 -10.79
N PRO A 86 9.17 5.32 -10.93
CA PRO A 86 10.00 5.49 -12.13
C PRO A 86 11.04 4.38 -12.33
N ASN A 87 11.31 3.58 -11.28
CA ASN A 87 12.24 2.45 -11.33
C ASN A 87 11.57 1.12 -11.70
N THR A 88 10.28 1.15 -12.02
CA THR A 88 9.49 -0.01 -12.41
C THR A 88 10.00 -0.60 -13.72
N TYR A 89 10.05 -1.91 -13.77
CA TYR A 89 10.40 -2.67 -14.95
C TYR A 89 9.53 -3.93 -15.07
N GLY A 90 9.46 -4.52 -16.22
CA GLY A 90 8.62 -5.69 -16.41
C GLY A 90 8.83 -6.38 -17.74
N HIS A 91 8.03 -7.36 -18.05
CA HIS A 91 7.97 -7.99 -19.35
C HIS A 91 6.58 -8.54 -19.64
N THR A 92 6.27 -8.65 -20.93
CA THR A 92 5.00 -9.20 -21.40
C THR A 92 5.24 -10.43 -22.26
N GLY A 93 4.32 -11.39 -22.18
CA GLY A 93 4.26 -12.53 -23.09
C GLY A 93 3.21 -12.34 -24.18
N TYR A 94 3.54 -12.75 -25.41
CA TYR A 94 2.61 -12.72 -26.55
C TYR A 94 1.31 -13.45 -26.22
N THR A 95 1.41 -14.57 -25.51
CA THR A 95 0.28 -15.41 -25.12
C THR A 95 -0.68 -14.81 -24.09
N GLY A 96 -0.36 -13.63 -23.55
CA GLY A 96 -1.25 -12.89 -22.63
C GLY A 96 -0.67 -12.61 -21.26
N THR A 97 0.42 -13.27 -20.87
CA THR A 97 1.04 -13.12 -19.54
C THR A 97 1.82 -11.83 -19.39
N SER A 98 2.01 -11.37 -18.14
CA SER A 98 2.90 -10.24 -17.82
C SER A 98 3.42 -10.32 -16.40
N VAL A 99 4.57 -9.69 -16.20
CA VAL A 99 5.18 -9.41 -14.89
C VAL A 99 5.56 -7.94 -14.85
N VAL A 100 5.21 -7.28 -13.76
CA VAL A 100 5.64 -5.92 -13.42
C VAL A 100 6.31 -5.96 -12.06
N ILE A 101 7.47 -5.34 -11.92
CA ILE A 101 8.25 -5.29 -10.68
C ILE A 101 8.52 -3.82 -10.36
N ASP A 102 8.03 -3.37 -9.21
CA ASP A 102 8.26 -2.04 -8.67
C ASP A 102 9.18 -2.14 -7.45
N PRO A 103 10.48 -1.87 -7.61
CA PRO A 103 11.45 -1.94 -6.53
C PRO A 103 11.31 -0.81 -5.51
N ASP A 104 10.61 0.27 -5.85
CA ASP A 104 10.42 1.40 -4.95
C ASP A 104 9.41 1.08 -3.84
N ASN A 105 8.50 0.14 -4.10
CA ASN A 105 7.46 -0.30 -3.17
C ASN A 105 7.53 -1.79 -2.81
N ASP A 106 8.62 -2.46 -3.18
CA ASP A 106 8.82 -3.89 -2.95
C ASP A 106 7.62 -4.74 -3.42
N THR A 107 7.08 -4.38 -4.60
CA THR A 107 5.84 -4.94 -5.13
C THR A 107 6.07 -5.58 -6.49
N SER A 108 5.42 -6.73 -6.71
CA SER A 108 5.37 -7.38 -8.04
C SER A 108 3.95 -7.73 -8.42
N VAL A 109 3.59 -7.52 -9.68
CA VAL A 109 2.30 -7.91 -10.26
C VAL A 109 2.54 -8.98 -11.31
N ILE A 110 2.02 -10.18 -11.07
CA ILE A 110 2.11 -11.32 -11.97
C ILE A 110 0.71 -11.59 -12.50
N LEU A 111 0.50 -11.41 -13.79
CA LEU A 111 -0.79 -11.61 -14.44
C LEU A 111 -0.68 -12.72 -15.51
N LEU A 112 -1.31 -13.86 -15.22
CA LEU A 112 -1.30 -15.02 -16.10
C LEU A 112 -2.65 -15.13 -16.81
N THR A 113 -2.75 -14.51 -17.99
CA THR A 113 -3.93 -14.53 -18.84
C THR A 113 -3.64 -15.21 -20.17
N ASN A 114 -4.68 -15.51 -20.93
CA ASN A 114 -4.59 -16.10 -22.25
C ASN A 114 -5.18 -15.15 -23.31
N ALA A 115 -4.37 -14.82 -24.31
CA ALA A 115 -4.75 -13.96 -25.43
C ALA A 115 -4.77 -14.68 -26.79
N VAL A 116 -4.41 -15.97 -26.84
CA VAL A 116 -4.16 -16.69 -28.11
C VAL A 116 -4.98 -17.96 -28.28
N HIS A 117 -5.78 -18.34 -27.27
CA HIS A 117 -6.62 -19.53 -27.35
C HIS A 117 -8.08 -19.20 -26.98
N PRO A 118 -9.11 -19.71 -27.68
CA PRO A 118 -9.03 -20.62 -28.88
C PRO A 118 -8.60 -19.92 -30.16
N GLU A 119 -8.70 -18.58 -30.22
CA GLU A 119 -8.36 -17.77 -31.39
C GLU A 119 -7.35 -16.69 -31.01
N ASP A 120 -6.33 -16.54 -31.86
CA ASP A 120 -5.32 -15.48 -31.73
C ASP A 120 -5.88 -14.11 -32.18
N GLY A 121 -5.32 -13.03 -31.65
CA GLY A 121 -5.68 -11.67 -32.02
C GLY A 121 -6.40 -10.86 -30.93
N HIS A 122 -6.61 -11.42 -29.75
CA HIS A 122 -7.14 -10.69 -28.61
C HIS A 122 -6.05 -9.86 -27.92
N SER A 123 -6.34 -8.60 -27.61
CA SER A 123 -5.42 -7.74 -26.87
C SER A 123 -5.77 -7.72 -25.39
N VAL A 124 -4.78 -8.00 -24.56
CA VAL A 124 -4.86 -7.91 -23.09
C VAL A 124 -4.08 -6.71 -22.52
N VAL A 125 -3.56 -5.83 -23.38
CA VAL A 125 -2.76 -4.65 -22.96
C VAL A 125 -3.52 -3.79 -21.98
N ARG A 126 -4.79 -3.46 -22.29
CA ARG A 126 -5.64 -2.67 -21.38
C ARG A 126 -5.89 -3.39 -20.04
N LEU A 127 -6.12 -4.69 -20.05
CA LEU A 127 -6.31 -5.46 -18.82
C LEU A 127 -5.07 -5.41 -17.93
N ARG A 128 -3.88 -5.58 -18.51
CA ARG A 128 -2.61 -5.51 -17.78
C ARG A 128 -2.44 -4.15 -17.10
N SER A 129 -2.64 -3.06 -17.84
CA SER A 129 -2.56 -1.70 -17.33
C SER A 129 -3.59 -1.43 -16.21
N LEU A 130 -4.84 -1.88 -16.37
CA LEU A 130 -5.87 -1.72 -15.34
C LEU A 130 -5.55 -2.49 -14.06
N VAL A 131 -5.06 -3.72 -14.17
CA VAL A 131 -4.64 -4.52 -13.00
C VAL A 131 -3.44 -3.87 -12.31
N ALA A 132 -2.43 -3.43 -13.07
CA ALA A 132 -1.28 -2.73 -12.55
C ALA A 132 -1.68 -1.44 -11.81
N ASN A 133 -2.56 -0.63 -12.40
CA ASN A 133 -3.09 0.58 -11.78
C ASN A 133 -3.90 0.30 -10.51
N ALA A 134 -4.71 -0.76 -10.50
CA ALA A 134 -5.47 -1.15 -9.31
C ALA A 134 -4.54 -1.54 -8.15
N VAL A 135 -3.49 -2.31 -8.43
CA VAL A 135 -2.49 -2.67 -7.42
C VAL A 135 -1.72 -1.44 -6.95
N ALA A 136 -1.20 -0.62 -7.87
CA ALA A 136 -0.47 0.61 -7.52
C ALA A 136 -1.32 1.56 -6.69
N SER A 137 -2.60 1.74 -7.04
CA SER A 137 -3.55 2.56 -6.27
C SER A 137 -3.82 2.02 -4.87
N SER A 138 -3.67 0.71 -4.65
CA SER A 138 -3.80 0.11 -3.31
C SER A 138 -2.57 0.40 -2.43
N LEU A 139 -1.40 0.60 -3.05
CA LEU A 139 -0.17 0.99 -2.35
C LEU A 139 -0.18 2.49 -2.01
N TYR A 140 -0.77 3.29 -2.89
CA TYR A 140 -0.92 4.74 -2.75
C TYR A 140 -2.40 5.10 -2.68
N PRO A 141 -3.09 4.82 -1.59
CA PRO A 141 -4.50 5.16 -1.47
C PRO A 141 -4.69 6.67 -1.71
N ALA A 142 -5.75 7.02 -2.42
CA ALA A 142 -6.12 8.44 -2.57
C ALA A 142 -6.19 9.11 -1.19
N PRO A 143 -5.79 10.38 -1.07
CA PRO A 143 -5.96 11.12 0.17
C PRO A 143 -7.42 10.99 0.64
N ARG A 144 -7.60 10.61 1.90
CA ARG A 144 -8.95 10.54 2.47
C ARG A 144 -9.54 11.94 2.53
N THR A 145 -10.78 12.04 2.13
CA THR A 145 -11.57 13.25 2.29
C THR A 145 -12.48 13.09 3.49
N TYR A 146 -12.59 14.13 4.29
CA TYR A 146 -13.39 14.17 5.50
C TYR A 146 -14.49 15.22 5.38
N THR A 147 -15.40 15.24 6.35
CA THR A 147 -16.48 16.23 6.39
C THR A 147 -15.94 17.64 6.68
N ASP A 148 -16.69 18.68 6.31
CA ASP A 148 -16.35 20.07 6.66
C ASP A 148 -16.20 20.24 8.16
N HIS A 149 -17.01 19.54 8.97
CA HIS A 149 -16.91 19.54 10.42
C HIS A 149 -15.56 18.99 10.89
N TYR A 150 -15.08 17.90 10.27
CA TYR A 150 -13.75 17.35 10.58
C TYR A 150 -12.65 18.39 10.34
N TYR A 151 -12.64 19.02 9.18
CA TYR A 151 -11.62 20.03 8.85
C TYR A 151 -11.70 21.24 9.79
N LYS A 152 -12.90 21.70 10.12
CA LYS A 152 -13.08 22.78 11.09
C LYS A 152 -12.49 22.44 12.46
N ARG A 153 -12.78 21.23 12.98
CA ARG A 153 -12.24 20.78 14.26
C ARG A 153 -10.74 20.52 14.20
N PHE A 154 -10.25 19.97 13.10
CA PHE A 154 -8.83 19.76 12.86
C PHE A 154 -8.04 21.08 12.94
N LEU A 155 -8.51 22.12 12.29
CA LEU A 155 -7.90 23.46 12.33
C LEU A 155 -8.01 24.07 13.72
N GLN A 156 -9.15 23.95 14.40
CA GLN A 156 -9.32 24.40 15.78
C GLN A 156 -8.26 23.79 16.72
N PHE A 157 -7.96 22.49 16.57
CA PHE A 157 -6.93 21.83 17.36
C PHE A 157 -5.52 22.37 17.09
N MET A 158 -5.26 22.87 15.89
CA MET A 158 -3.99 23.51 15.56
C MET A 158 -3.84 24.90 16.19
N ASP A 159 -4.95 25.61 16.41
CA ASP A 159 -4.97 26.92 17.10
C ASP A 159 -4.90 26.79 18.62
N GLU A 160 -5.19 25.61 19.18
CA GLU A 160 -5.08 25.33 20.61
C GLU A 160 -3.60 25.10 21.01
N PRO A 161 -3.25 25.31 22.30
CA PRO A 161 -1.91 24.96 22.78
C PRO A 161 -1.56 23.51 22.43
N ALA A 162 -0.34 23.29 21.96
CA ALA A 162 0.17 21.97 21.60
C ALA A 162 0.02 21.00 22.79
N ILE A 163 -0.23 19.76 22.48
CA ILE A 163 -0.26 18.67 23.48
C ILE A 163 1.13 18.54 24.11
N GLY A 164 1.16 18.37 25.42
CA GLY A 164 2.40 18.20 26.19
C GLY A 164 2.37 16.96 27.09
N SER A 165 3.52 16.63 27.66
CA SER A 165 3.74 15.40 28.44
C SER A 165 2.90 15.27 29.73
N LYS A 166 2.24 16.35 30.18
CA LYS A 166 1.31 16.30 31.30
C LYS A 166 -0.14 16.11 30.88
N ASP A 167 -0.42 16.24 29.58
CA ASP A 167 -1.79 16.23 29.10
C ASP A 167 -2.38 14.81 29.09
N ILE A 168 -3.69 14.77 29.25
CA ILE A 168 -4.53 13.59 29.15
C ILE A 168 -5.46 13.81 27.97
N VAL A 169 -5.29 13.03 26.91
CA VAL A 169 -6.02 13.22 25.65
C VAL A 169 -7.21 12.29 25.60
N MET A 170 -8.41 12.88 25.45
CA MET A 170 -9.64 12.17 25.10
C MET A 170 -9.76 12.19 23.57
N LEU A 171 -9.47 11.08 22.91
CA LEU A 171 -9.39 10.95 21.45
C LEU A 171 -10.53 10.05 20.95
N GLY A 172 -11.25 10.51 19.92
CA GLY A 172 -12.37 9.72 19.37
C GLY A 172 -13.32 10.52 18.51
N ASN A 173 -14.54 10.03 18.43
CA ASN A 173 -15.62 10.55 17.58
C ASN A 173 -16.58 11.49 18.34
N SER A 174 -17.87 11.50 17.93
CA SER A 174 -18.94 12.29 18.53
C SER A 174 -19.11 12.06 20.04
N LEU A 175 -18.94 10.84 20.52
CA LEU A 175 -19.04 10.53 21.95
C LEU A 175 -17.98 11.28 22.75
N THR A 176 -16.79 11.44 22.19
CA THR A 176 -15.70 12.20 22.79
C THR A 176 -15.93 13.71 22.64
N GLU A 177 -16.29 14.18 21.43
CA GLU A 177 -16.53 15.62 21.20
C GLU A 177 -17.66 16.16 22.06
N ASN A 178 -18.81 15.46 22.09
CA ASN A 178 -19.99 15.85 22.86
C ASN A 178 -19.79 15.79 24.39
N GLY A 179 -18.71 15.19 24.85
CA GLY A 179 -18.25 15.32 26.23
C GLY A 179 -17.96 16.77 26.63
N GLY A 180 -17.76 17.67 25.67
CA GLY A 180 -17.57 19.09 25.88
C GLY A 180 -16.29 19.39 26.66
N ASP A 181 -16.40 20.15 27.72
CA ASP A 181 -15.25 20.50 28.60
C ASP A 181 -14.90 19.33 29.54
N TRP A 182 -14.09 18.41 29.04
CA TRP A 182 -13.57 17.28 29.82
C TRP A 182 -12.69 17.73 30.98
N ALA A 183 -12.01 18.88 30.89
CA ALA A 183 -11.18 19.39 31.93
C ALA A 183 -12.04 19.79 33.16
N ALA A 184 -13.13 20.49 32.92
CA ALA A 184 -14.08 20.84 33.98
C ALA A 184 -14.77 19.59 34.55
N ARG A 185 -15.23 18.67 33.68
CA ARG A 185 -15.92 17.43 34.13
C ARG A 185 -15.07 16.54 35.01
N LEU A 186 -13.76 16.45 34.74
CA LEU A 186 -12.84 15.59 35.47
C LEU A 186 -12.01 16.35 36.54
N GLY A 187 -12.25 17.64 36.68
CA GLY A 187 -11.52 18.48 37.67
C GLY A 187 -10.01 18.55 37.39
N ASN A 188 -9.60 18.42 36.11
CA ASN A 188 -8.19 18.40 35.76
C ASN A 188 -7.94 19.23 34.50
N LYS A 189 -7.24 20.35 34.63
CA LYS A 189 -6.92 21.29 33.56
C LYS A 189 -6.06 20.71 32.41
N HIS A 190 -5.44 19.58 32.61
CA HIS A 190 -4.61 18.89 31.60
C HIS A 190 -5.41 17.97 30.70
N VAL A 191 -6.71 17.83 30.86
CA VAL A 191 -7.53 17.03 30.00
C VAL A 191 -7.85 17.78 28.70
N ARG A 192 -7.58 17.18 27.56
CA ARG A 192 -7.80 17.75 26.23
C ARG A 192 -8.84 16.95 25.46
N ASN A 193 -9.86 17.63 24.95
CA ASN A 193 -10.83 17.03 24.06
C ASN A 193 -10.30 17.02 22.63
N ARG A 194 -10.10 15.84 22.09
CA ARG A 194 -9.71 15.59 20.68
C ARG A 194 -10.74 14.68 20.00
N GLY A 195 -12.01 14.91 20.28
CA GLY A 195 -13.13 14.29 19.61
C GLY A 195 -13.54 15.04 18.35
N ILE A 196 -14.01 14.31 17.32
CA ILE A 196 -14.62 14.86 16.10
C ILE A 196 -15.89 14.06 15.78
N ILE A 197 -17.02 14.73 15.65
CA ILE A 197 -18.29 14.11 15.26
C ILE A 197 -18.17 13.47 13.88
N GLY A 198 -18.61 12.22 13.76
CA GLY A 198 -18.55 11.47 12.51
C GLY A 198 -17.17 10.86 12.21
N ASP A 199 -16.17 11.03 13.11
CA ASP A 199 -14.83 10.51 12.88
C ASP A 199 -14.79 8.98 12.90
N GLU A 200 -13.95 8.42 12.04
CA GLU A 200 -13.67 7.00 11.86
C GLU A 200 -12.26 6.67 12.34
N VAL A 201 -11.93 5.38 12.40
CA VAL A 201 -10.59 4.94 12.85
C VAL A 201 -9.48 5.60 12.03
N MET A 202 -9.65 5.70 10.71
CA MET A 202 -8.63 6.28 9.85
C MET A 202 -8.55 7.81 9.94
N GLY A 203 -9.65 8.49 10.26
CA GLY A 203 -9.62 9.93 10.54
C GLY A 203 -8.82 10.25 11.81
N VAL A 204 -8.98 9.42 12.84
CA VAL A 204 -8.13 9.48 14.04
C VAL A 204 -6.67 9.22 13.68
N TYR A 205 -6.39 8.16 12.88
CA TYR A 205 -5.04 7.80 12.47
C TYR A 205 -4.33 8.96 11.76
N ASP A 206 -5.00 9.62 10.82
CA ASP A 206 -4.41 10.67 10.01
C ASP A 206 -4.05 11.93 10.82
N ARG A 207 -4.76 12.22 11.93
CA ARG A 207 -4.49 13.37 12.82
C ARG A 207 -3.65 13.07 14.06
N LEU A 208 -3.10 11.86 14.21
CA LEU A 208 -2.21 11.53 15.33
C LEU A 208 -0.96 12.43 15.38
N HIS A 209 -0.52 12.97 14.26
CA HIS A 209 0.61 13.92 14.20
C HIS A 209 0.39 15.20 15.00
N GLN A 210 -0.87 15.56 15.33
CA GLN A 210 -1.19 16.69 16.20
C GLN A 210 -1.02 16.36 17.69
N ILE A 211 -0.88 15.08 18.04
CA ILE A 211 -0.95 14.58 19.43
C ILE A 211 0.37 13.95 19.86
N LEU A 212 0.89 13.01 19.05
CA LEU A 212 1.99 12.14 19.46
C LEU A 212 3.32 12.87 19.71
N PRO A 213 3.67 13.96 18.98
CA PRO A 213 4.89 14.72 19.30
C PRO A 213 4.95 15.26 20.71
N GLY A 214 3.78 15.50 21.33
CA GLY A 214 3.66 15.99 22.70
C GLY A 214 3.89 14.95 23.79
N GLN A 215 3.97 13.65 23.45
CA GLN A 215 4.14 12.54 24.38
C GLN A 215 3.18 12.62 25.58
N PRO A 216 1.85 12.69 25.39
CA PRO A 216 0.90 12.92 26.48
C PRO A 216 1.00 11.83 27.55
N ALA A 217 0.74 12.20 28.82
CA ALA A 217 0.78 11.23 29.94
C ALA A 217 -0.20 10.07 29.73
N LYS A 218 -1.38 10.36 29.20
CA LYS A 218 -2.43 9.36 28.93
C LYS A 218 -3.17 9.70 27.63
N LEU A 219 -3.59 8.66 26.93
CA LEU A 219 -4.46 8.76 25.77
C LEU A 219 -5.60 7.74 25.91
N PHE A 220 -6.84 8.24 25.91
CA PHE A 220 -8.05 7.42 25.92
C PHE A 220 -8.64 7.43 24.52
N LEU A 221 -8.66 6.27 23.86
CA LEU A 221 -9.14 6.10 22.48
C LEU A 221 -10.51 5.41 22.48
N LEU A 222 -11.54 6.09 21.97
CA LEU A 222 -12.89 5.56 21.73
C LEU A 222 -13.29 5.81 20.29
N ILE A 223 -13.22 4.78 19.42
CA ILE A 223 -13.44 4.91 17.98
C ILE A 223 -13.96 3.59 17.38
N GLY A 224 -14.55 3.63 16.20
CA GLY A 224 -14.97 2.45 15.42
C GLY A 224 -16.48 2.32 15.23
N VAL A 225 -17.31 3.06 15.98
CA VAL A 225 -18.78 2.97 15.85
C VAL A 225 -19.27 3.51 14.51
N ASN A 226 -18.65 4.56 13.97
CA ASN A 226 -19.01 5.11 12.67
C ASN A 226 -18.57 4.18 11.53
N ASP A 227 -17.42 3.52 11.69
CA ASP A 227 -16.94 2.49 10.76
C ASP A 227 -17.95 1.34 10.65
N VAL A 228 -18.55 0.91 11.77
CA VAL A 228 -19.64 -0.08 11.77
C VAL A 228 -20.87 0.45 11.03
N SER A 229 -21.23 1.72 11.22
CA SER A 229 -22.39 2.32 10.53
C SER A 229 -22.20 2.51 9.02
N HIS A 230 -20.95 2.43 8.55
CA HIS A 230 -20.58 2.45 7.14
C HIS A 230 -20.29 1.04 6.58
N ASP A 231 -20.86 0.01 7.22
CA ASP A 231 -20.81 -1.39 6.78
C ASP A 231 -19.40 -2.00 6.68
N LEU A 232 -18.41 -1.42 7.38
CA LEU A 232 -17.10 -2.05 7.47
C LEU A 232 -17.16 -3.32 8.34
N THR A 233 -16.43 -4.35 7.91
CA THR A 233 -16.37 -5.61 8.67
C THR A 233 -15.61 -5.45 9.99
N ALA A 234 -15.99 -6.25 11.00
CA ALA A 234 -15.30 -6.25 12.29
C ALA A 234 -13.79 -6.48 12.17
N ASP A 235 -13.37 -7.37 11.25
CA ASP A 235 -11.95 -7.67 11.01
C ASP A 235 -11.22 -6.46 10.41
N SER A 236 -11.84 -5.73 9.47
CA SER A 236 -11.29 -4.50 8.91
C SER A 236 -11.10 -3.43 9.99
N ILE A 237 -12.15 -3.21 10.81
CA ILE A 237 -12.11 -2.23 11.90
C ILE A 237 -11.04 -2.61 12.93
N ALA A 238 -10.98 -3.87 13.34
CA ALA A 238 -9.96 -4.36 14.26
C ALA A 238 -8.53 -4.19 13.69
N GLY A 239 -8.34 -4.42 12.39
CA GLY A 239 -7.08 -4.20 11.68
C GLY A 239 -6.65 -2.73 11.73
N MET A 240 -7.55 -1.81 11.42
CA MET A 240 -7.29 -0.36 11.47
C MET A 240 -7.01 0.14 12.89
N ILE A 241 -7.76 -0.34 13.89
CA ILE A 241 -7.50 -0.03 15.31
C ILE A 241 -6.12 -0.54 15.73
N ARG A 242 -5.75 -1.77 15.34
CA ARG A 242 -4.42 -2.33 15.61
C ARG A 242 -3.31 -1.45 15.04
N MET A 243 -3.41 -1.07 13.77
CA MET A 243 -2.47 -0.18 13.10
C MET A 243 -2.36 1.17 13.82
N THR A 244 -3.48 1.73 14.27
CA THR A 244 -3.53 2.98 15.04
C THR A 244 -2.81 2.84 16.39
N VAL A 245 -3.07 1.77 17.12
CA VAL A 245 -2.42 1.45 18.41
C VAL A 245 -0.91 1.24 18.25
N GLU A 246 -0.50 0.52 17.21
CA GLU A 246 0.92 0.27 16.91
C GLU A 246 1.65 1.57 16.59
N ARG A 247 1.06 2.46 15.81
CA ARG A 247 1.60 3.79 15.54
C ARG A 247 1.74 4.61 16.83
N ILE A 248 0.71 4.65 17.68
CA ILE A 248 0.76 5.36 18.97
C ILE A 248 1.90 4.82 19.83
N ARG A 249 2.03 3.50 19.96
CA ARG A 249 3.10 2.87 20.75
C ARG A 249 4.49 3.15 20.21
N LYS A 250 4.64 3.22 18.89
CA LYS A 250 5.91 3.49 18.21
C LYS A 250 6.33 4.95 18.36
N GLU A 251 5.41 5.89 18.11
CA GLU A 251 5.71 7.33 18.05
C GLU A 251 5.60 8.02 19.41
N SER A 252 4.88 7.42 20.38
CA SER A 252 4.69 7.96 21.74
C SER A 252 4.79 6.86 22.80
N PRO A 253 5.99 6.25 22.97
CA PRO A 253 6.18 5.05 23.80
C PRO A 253 5.89 5.28 25.28
N ASP A 254 6.06 6.50 25.80
CA ASP A 254 5.82 6.85 27.19
C ASP A 254 4.34 7.14 27.51
N THR A 255 3.50 7.25 26.49
CA THR A 255 2.06 7.48 26.64
C THR A 255 1.33 6.23 27.13
N ARG A 256 0.61 6.34 28.23
CA ARG A 256 -0.31 5.27 28.66
C ARG A 256 -1.56 5.28 27.81
N LEU A 257 -1.68 4.32 26.90
CA LEU A 257 -2.84 4.18 26.02
C LEU A 257 -3.92 3.31 26.68
N TYR A 258 -5.16 3.83 26.65
CA TYR A 258 -6.38 3.15 27.08
C TYR A 258 -7.31 3.03 25.88
N LEU A 259 -7.48 1.82 25.35
CA LEU A 259 -8.47 1.52 24.32
C LEU A 259 -9.81 1.23 25.01
N GLN A 260 -10.83 2.02 24.69
CA GLN A 260 -12.18 1.86 25.23
C GLN A 260 -12.99 0.94 24.32
N SER A 261 -13.70 -0.03 24.89
CA SER A 261 -14.61 -0.87 24.14
C SER A 261 -15.84 -0.08 23.67
N LEU A 262 -16.35 -0.41 22.49
CA LEU A 262 -17.64 0.08 22.04
C LEU A 262 -18.73 -0.51 22.93
N CYS A 263 -19.60 0.34 23.47
CA CYS A 263 -20.81 -0.12 24.11
C CYS A 263 -21.77 -0.63 23.03
N LEU A 264 -22.28 -1.86 23.20
CA LEU A 264 -23.42 -2.31 22.42
C LEU A 264 -24.62 -1.47 22.87
N LEU A 265 -25.10 -0.59 21.99
CA LEU A 265 -26.41 0.04 22.15
C LEU A 265 -27.43 -0.98 21.64
N TYR A 266 -28.22 -1.53 22.56
CA TYR A 266 -29.41 -2.30 22.22
C TYR A 266 -30.55 -1.35 21.85
#